data_cb2d2f1123ec630da943f4acbf80a42d
#
_entry.id   cb2d2f1123ec630da943f4acbf80a42d
#
_cell.length_a   1.000
_cell.length_b   1.000
_cell.length_c   1.000
_cell.angle_alpha   90.00
_cell.angle_beta   90.00
_cell.angle_gamma   90.00
#
_symmetry.space_group_name_H-M   'P 1'
#
loop_
_entity.id
_entity.type
_entity.pdbx_description
1 polymer ?
#
loop_
_entity_poly.entity_id
_entity_poly.type
_entity_poly.pdbx_seq_one_letter_code
_entity_poly.pdbx_strand_id
1 'polypeptide(L)'
;LAGEDVPADERTLLLVTEEGEEEYDEQALMHYDVRMQVFEEQEDFTKEACTKLDNKYHPTQVVIEYNGMWNLPDIQNVLPEHWVLYQIVTTVDSTTFDMYSKNMSSLMMQHISNADMVIFNRCTDELADMLRGRNLKMLNRQAQMYLEYNEERMEEYDDGTPPFDLSKPTLELSDEDYGVWYVDVMDNPDRYQGK
;
A
#
# COMPACT_ATOMS: atom_id res chain seq x y z
N LEU A 1 5.63 12.21 -10.54
CA LEU A 1 5.37 13.44 -9.74
C LEU A 1 6.29 14.60 -10.15
N ALA A 2 6.64 14.71 -11.43
CA ALA A 2 7.41 15.83 -11.96
C ALA A 2 6.47 16.75 -12.71
N GLY A 3 6.08 17.89 -12.11
CA GLY A 3 5.35 18.90 -12.86
C GLY A 3 4.58 19.97 -12.11
N GLU A 4 4.54 19.94 -10.79
CA GLU A 4 4.00 21.07 -10.03
C GLU A 4 5.13 21.82 -9.35
N ASP A 5 5.13 23.16 -9.41
CA ASP A 5 6.09 24.00 -8.71
C ASP A 5 6.03 23.67 -7.21
N VAL A 6 7.07 23.04 -6.69
CA VAL A 6 7.22 22.77 -5.25
C VAL A 6 7.22 24.10 -4.54
N PRO A 7 6.33 24.37 -3.58
CA PRO A 7 6.33 25.60 -2.81
C PRO A 7 7.71 25.84 -2.19
N ALA A 8 8.20 27.08 -2.22
CA ALA A 8 9.56 27.44 -1.81
C ALA A 8 9.93 27.12 -0.35
N ASP A 9 8.96 26.63 0.44
CA ASP A 9 9.12 26.29 1.85
C ASP A 9 9.00 24.77 2.14
N GLU A 10 8.78 23.92 1.12
CA GLU A 10 8.68 22.47 1.32
C GLU A 10 10.05 21.79 1.28
N ARG A 11 10.48 21.31 2.44
CA ARG A 11 11.69 20.49 2.61
C ARG A 11 11.30 19.05 2.86
N THR A 12 11.61 18.18 1.91
CA THR A 12 11.31 16.76 2.01
C THR A 12 12.53 15.98 2.47
N LEU A 13 12.35 15.13 3.48
CA LEU A 13 13.33 14.12 3.88
C LEU A 13 12.85 12.75 3.38
N LEU A 14 13.61 12.13 2.48
CA LEU A 14 13.38 10.78 2.00
C LEU A 14 14.26 9.81 2.78
N LEU A 15 13.64 8.91 3.51
CA LEU A 15 14.31 7.81 4.23
C LEU A 15 14.11 6.53 3.43
N VAL A 16 15.19 5.92 2.98
CA VAL A 16 15.18 4.69 2.18
C VAL A 16 15.70 3.55 3.04
N THR A 17 14.88 2.54 3.27
CA THR A 17 15.22 1.37 4.07
C THR A 17 15.12 0.07 3.27
N GLU A 18 14.94 0.17 1.96
CA GLU A 18 14.93 -0.95 1.03
C GLU A 18 15.85 -0.66 -0.15
N GLU A 19 16.66 -1.62 -0.55
CA GLU A 19 17.46 -1.54 -1.76
C GLU A 19 16.53 -1.86 -2.95
N GLY A 20 16.12 -0.82 -3.67
CA GLY A 20 15.26 -0.95 -4.85
C GLY A 20 16.02 -1.37 -6.11
N GLU A 21 15.28 -1.77 -7.16
CA GLU A 21 15.84 -2.04 -8.49
C GLU A 21 16.31 -0.76 -9.20
N GLU A 22 15.72 0.39 -8.85
CA GLU A 22 16.00 1.70 -9.42
C GLU A 22 16.81 2.55 -8.46
N GLU A 23 17.90 3.16 -8.99
CA GLU A 23 18.71 4.10 -8.22
C GLU A 23 18.09 5.50 -8.26
N TYR A 24 18.07 6.18 -7.11
CA TYR A 24 17.64 7.57 -7.05
C TYR A 24 18.70 8.52 -7.65
N ASP A 25 18.27 9.44 -8.51
CA ASP A 25 19.12 10.54 -8.96
C ASP A 25 19.21 11.61 -7.85
N GLU A 26 20.26 11.54 -7.04
CA GLU A 26 20.50 12.46 -5.93
C GLU A 26 20.56 13.92 -6.39
N GLN A 27 21.06 14.20 -7.61
CA GLN A 27 21.15 15.57 -8.11
C GLN A 27 19.76 16.12 -8.45
N ALA A 28 18.90 15.28 -9.04
CA ALA A 28 17.53 15.65 -9.29
C ALA A 28 16.77 15.85 -7.97
N LEU A 29 16.94 14.98 -6.98
CA LEU A 29 16.33 15.14 -5.64
C LEU A 29 16.74 16.45 -4.97
N MET A 30 18.04 16.80 -5.01
CA MET A 30 18.54 18.05 -4.44
C MET A 30 17.95 19.30 -5.11
N HIS A 31 17.66 19.22 -6.41
CA HIS A 31 17.02 20.31 -7.15
C HIS A 31 15.61 20.62 -6.63
N TYR A 32 14.91 19.62 -6.13
CA TYR A 32 13.56 19.74 -5.53
C TYR A 32 13.58 19.89 -3.99
N ASP A 33 14.73 20.24 -3.39
CA ASP A 33 14.96 20.34 -1.95
C ASP A 33 14.60 19.04 -1.17
N VAL A 34 14.79 17.90 -1.82
CA VAL A 34 14.68 16.59 -1.20
C VAL A 34 16.05 16.16 -0.68
N ARG A 35 16.13 15.79 0.59
CA ARG A 35 17.32 15.21 1.21
C ARG A 35 17.07 13.73 1.44
N MET A 36 17.98 12.90 0.96
CA MET A 36 17.86 11.45 1.08
C MET A 36 18.83 10.92 2.14
N GLN A 37 18.36 9.92 2.88
CA GLN A 37 19.18 9.10 3.79
C GLN A 37 18.82 7.65 3.61
N VAL A 38 19.81 6.82 3.33
CA VAL A 38 19.68 5.37 3.21
C VAL A 38 20.03 4.71 4.55
N PHE A 39 19.29 3.69 4.92
CA PHE A 39 19.55 2.79 6.03
C PHE A 39 19.61 1.36 5.47
N GLU A 40 20.79 0.76 5.47
CA GLU A 40 21.01 -0.59 4.93
C GLU A 40 20.49 -1.66 5.90
N GLU A 41 20.64 -1.42 7.20
CA GLU A 41 20.26 -2.38 8.25
C GLU A 41 19.12 -1.83 9.12
N GLN A 42 18.22 -2.71 9.55
CA GLN A 42 17.10 -2.33 10.42
C GLN A 42 17.54 -1.72 11.73
N GLU A 43 18.66 -2.21 12.28
CA GLU A 43 19.25 -1.75 13.54
C GLU A 43 19.73 -0.30 13.49
N ASP A 44 20.04 0.22 12.30
CA ASP A 44 20.46 1.62 12.10
C ASP A 44 19.26 2.57 11.99
N PHE A 45 18.09 2.06 11.60
CA PHE A 45 16.84 2.85 11.51
C PHE A 45 16.21 3.01 12.89
N THR A 46 16.73 3.96 13.65
CA THR A 46 16.37 4.19 15.06
C THR A 46 15.74 5.58 15.29
N LYS A 47 15.04 5.73 16.42
CA LYS A 47 14.48 7.01 16.85
C LYS A 47 15.56 8.11 16.98
N GLU A 48 16.74 7.73 17.47
CA GLU A 48 17.89 8.64 17.61
C GLU A 48 18.40 9.08 16.23
N ALA A 49 18.48 8.17 15.25
CA ALA A 49 18.89 8.50 13.89
C ALA A 49 17.87 9.45 13.23
N CYS A 50 16.59 9.12 13.29
CA CYS A 50 15.50 9.97 12.76
C CYS A 50 15.51 11.35 13.43
N THR A 51 15.69 11.43 14.75
CA THR A 51 15.76 12.71 15.49
C THR A 51 16.97 13.54 15.07
N LYS A 52 18.13 12.92 14.80
CA LYS A 52 19.30 13.64 14.29
C LYS A 52 19.06 14.24 12.91
N LEU A 53 18.39 13.49 12.02
CA LEU A 53 18.05 13.96 10.68
C LEU A 53 17.04 15.09 10.72
N ASP A 54 16.02 14.96 11.57
CA ASP A 54 15.03 16.01 11.83
C ASP A 54 15.68 17.32 12.27
N ASN A 55 16.57 17.26 13.28
CA ASN A 55 17.30 18.43 13.78
C ASN A 55 18.28 19.02 12.75
N LYS A 56 18.78 18.20 11.83
CA LYS A 56 19.74 18.65 10.80
C LYS A 56 19.05 19.34 9.63
N TYR A 57 17.93 18.78 9.17
CA TYR A 57 17.29 19.19 7.92
C TYR A 57 15.99 19.98 8.13
N HIS A 58 15.38 19.91 9.32
CA HIS A 58 14.11 20.54 9.64
C HIS A 58 13.05 20.31 8.55
N PRO A 59 12.75 19.04 8.21
CA PRO A 59 11.84 18.72 7.12
C PRO A 59 10.42 19.17 7.45
N THR A 60 9.68 19.60 6.44
CA THR A 60 8.23 19.83 6.53
C THR A 60 7.44 18.59 6.16
N GLN A 61 8.05 17.69 5.40
CA GLN A 61 7.50 16.41 5.00
C GLN A 61 8.59 15.32 5.10
N VAL A 62 8.18 14.13 5.54
CA VAL A 62 9.05 12.96 5.54
C VAL A 62 8.38 11.86 4.74
N VAL A 63 9.09 11.29 3.79
CA VAL A 63 8.70 10.11 3.02
C VAL A 63 9.61 8.97 3.44
N ILE A 64 9.03 7.83 3.76
CA ILE A 64 9.77 6.65 4.17
C ILE A 64 9.47 5.54 3.18
N GLU A 65 10.46 5.13 2.41
CA GLU A 65 10.44 3.88 1.66
C GLU A 65 10.79 2.75 2.63
N TYR A 66 9.73 2.17 3.19
CA TYR A 66 9.87 1.20 4.27
C TYR A 66 10.06 -0.20 3.71
N ASN A 67 11.05 -0.92 4.23
CA ASN A 67 11.38 -2.26 3.78
C ASN A 67 10.19 -3.22 3.96
N GLY A 68 9.72 -3.80 2.86
CA GLY A 68 8.57 -4.69 2.83
C GLY A 68 8.73 -5.99 3.63
N MET A 69 9.97 -6.32 4.03
CA MET A 69 10.26 -7.47 4.87
C MET A 69 10.25 -7.15 6.37
N TRP A 70 10.17 -5.87 6.73
CA TRP A 70 10.11 -5.46 8.13
C TRP A 70 8.68 -5.40 8.63
N ASN A 71 8.55 -5.53 9.94
CA ASN A 71 7.26 -5.53 10.62
C ASN A 71 6.70 -4.11 10.68
N LEU A 72 5.59 -3.84 10.02
CA LEU A 72 5.06 -2.48 9.88
C LEU A 72 4.76 -1.77 11.22
N PRO A 73 4.20 -2.41 12.25
CA PRO A 73 4.00 -1.78 13.55
C PRO A 73 5.27 -1.23 14.21
N ASP A 74 6.44 -1.76 13.87
CA ASP A 74 7.70 -1.31 14.47
C ASP A 74 8.11 0.10 14.02
N ILE A 75 7.57 0.60 12.90
CA ILE A 75 7.83 1.95 12.42
C ILE A 75 7.47 3.00 13.48
N GLN A 76 6.39 2.82 14.23
CA GLN A 76 5.97 3.77 15.26
C GLN A 76 6.99 3.94 16.38
N ASN A 77 7.80 2.92 16.63
CA ASN A 77 8.81 2.92 17.69
C ASN A 77 10.05 3.74 17.31
N VAL A 78 10.29 3.94 16.01
CA VAL A 78 11.47 4.64 15.48
C VAL A 78 11.20 6.08 15.06
N LEU A 79 9.92 6.49 14.98
CA LEU A 79 9.59 7.86 14.63
C LEU A 79 9.78 8.82 15.82
N PRO A 80 10.31 10.04 15.62
CA PRO A 80 10.27 11.13 16.59
C PRO A 80 8.83 11.41 17.05
N GLU A 81 8.63 11.82 18.32
CA GLU A 81 7.30 11.98 18.92
C GLU A 81 6.40 13.02 18.23
N HIS A 82 6.99 14.00 17.57
CA HIS A 82 6.25 15.04 16.86
C HIS A 82 5.99 14.70 15.39
N TRP A 83 6.56 13.59 14.86
CA TRP A 83 6.20 13.10 13.54
C TRP A 83 4.88 12.36 13.61
N VAL A 84 4.01 12.66 12.67
CA VAL A 84 2.70 12.02 12.54
C VAL A 84 2.70 11.17 11.28
N LEU A 85 2.42 9.89 11.43
CA LEU A 85 2.19 9.01 10.30
C LEU A 85 0.86 9.40 9.65
N TYR A 86 0.95 10.04 8.49
CA TYR A 86 -0.20 10.63 7.81
C TYR A 86 -0.86 9.66 6.84
N GLN A 87 -0.06 8.89 6.12
CA GLN A 87 -0.54 7.96 5.11
C GLN A 87 0.41 6.77 4.97
N ILE A 88 -0.16 5.59 4.81
CA ILE A 88 0.54 4.36 4.47
C ILE A 88 0.10 3.93 3.07
N VAL A 89 1.05 3.91 2.14
CA VAL A 89 0.87 3.38 0.78
C VAL A 89 1.62 2.07 0.68
N THR A 90 0.91 0.99 0.36
CA THR A 90 1.51 -0.32 0.13
C THR A 90 1.51 -0.62 -1.36
N THR A 91 2.69 -0.83 -1.94
CA THR A 91 2.85 -1.33 -3.30
C THR A 91 3.01 -2.83 -3.30
N VAL A 92 2.32 -3.52 -4.19
CA VAL A 92 2.34 -4.99 -4.29
C VAL A 92 2.61 -5.36 -5.74
N ASP A 93 3.69 -6.06 -5.99
CA ASP A 93 4.00 -6.58 -7.32
C ASP A 93 3.03 -7.72 -7.67
N SER A 94 2.14 -7.46 -8.64
CA SER A 94 1.11 -8.40 -9.07
C SER A 94 1.69 -9.69 -9.65
N THR A 95 2.90 -9.64 -10.22
CA THR A 95 3.55 -10.81 -10.83
C THR A 95 4.00 -11.83 -9.79
N THR A 96 4.29 -11.38 -8.58
CA THR A 96 4.79 -12.22 -7.48
C THR A 96 3.74 -12.43 -6.38
N PHE A 97 2.56 -11.81 -6.49
CA PHE A 97 1.50 -11.85 -5.48
C PHE A 97 1.16 -13.27 -5.00
N ASP A 98 0.94 -14.20 -5.94
CA ASP A 98 0.57 -15.59 -5.61
C ASP A 98 1.67 -16.33 -4.83
N MET A 99 2.94 -16.04 -5.12
CA MET A 99 4.08 -16.62 -4.42
C MET A 99 4.17 -16.09 -2.99
N TYR A 100 4.09 -14.76 -2.82
CA TYR A 100 4.17 -14.13 -1.50
C TYR A 100 2.94 -14.42 -0.64
N SER A 101 1.74 -14.48 -1.22
CA SER A 101 0.51 -14.83 -0.49
C SER A 101 0.55 -16.23 0.09
N LYS A 102 1.28 -17.17 -0.54
CA LYS A 102 1.44 -18.55 -0.05
C LYS A 102 2.58 -18.71 0.97
N ASN A 103 3.69 -18.00 0.76
CA ASN A 103 4.92 -18.22 1.54
C ASN A 103 5.11 -17.20 2.67
N MET A 104 4.60 -15.99 2.52
CA MET A 104 4.76 -14.86 3.45
C MET A 104 3.43 -14.16 3.72
N SER A 105 2.35 -14.94 3.78
CA SER A 105 0.98 -14.42 3.86
C SER A 105 0.77 -13.46 5.03
N SER A 106 1.29 -13.77 6.22
CA SER A 106 1.10 -12.93 7.40
C SER A 106 1.71 -11.54 7.26
N LEU A 107 2.90 -11.43 6.66
CA LEU A 107 3.59 -10.16 6.46
C LEU A 107 2.88 -9.32 5.38
N MET A 108 2.60 -9.92 4.23
CA MET A 108 1.89 -9.25 3.15
C MET A 108 0.49 -8.79 3.58
N MET A 109 -0.26 -9.66 4.29
CA MET A 109 -1.58 -9.30 4.81
C MET A 109 -1.49 -8.18 5.85
N GLN A 110 -0.43 -8.12 6.66
CA GLN A 110 -0.21 -7.03 7.60
C GLN A 110 -0.02 -5.69 6.87
N HIS A 111 0.79 -5.65 5.80
CA HIS A 111 0.98 -4.43 5.02
C HIS A 111 -0.33 -3.98 4.35
N ILE A 112 -1.08 -4.88 3.72
CA ILE A 112 -2.37 -4.55 3.10
C ILE A 112 -3.40 -4.08 4.14
N SER A 113 -3.48 -4.77 5.29
CA SER A 113 -4.48 -4.45 6.32
C SER A 113 -4.26 -3.12 7.02
N ASN A 114 -3.04 -2.61 7.02
CA ASN A 114 -2.69 -1.33 7.65
C ASN A 114 -2.52 -0.18 6.66
N ALA A 115 -2.69 -0.42 5.36
CA ALA A 115 -2.55 0.60 4.34
C ALA A 115 -3.77 1.52 4.27
N ASP A 116 -3.56 2.81 3.98
CA ASP A 116 -4.60 3.73 3.52
C ASP A 116 -4.82 3.59 2.02
N MET A 117 -3.78 3.19 1.29
CA MET A 117 -3.82 2.94 -0.14
C MET A 117 -2.99 1.70 -0.49
N VAL A 118 -3.52 0.85 -1.37
CA VAL A 118 -2.81 -0.31 -1.93
C VAL A 118 -2.74 -0.17 -3.45
N ILE A 119 -1.55 -0.29 -4.01
CA ILE A 119 -1.31 -0.26 -5.45
C ILE A 119 -0.74 -1.60 -5.88
N PHE A 120 -1.52 -2.36 -6.63
CA PHE A 120 -1.06 -3.57 -7.29
C PHE A 120 -0.42 -3.16 -8.61
N ASN A 121 0.91 -3.09 -8.65
CA ASN A 121 1.64 -2.66 -9.83
C ASN A 121 1.96 -3.82 -10.79
N ARG A 122 2.46 -3.49 -11.98
CA ARG A 122 2.84 -4.45 -13.02
C ARG A 122 1.71 -5.41 -13.40
N CYS A 123 0.46 -4.92 -13.37
CA CYS A 123 -0.70 -5.72 -13.74
C CYS A 123 -0.73 -6.04 -15.23
N THR A 124 -1.20 -7.23 -15.56
CA THR A 124 -1.82 -7.59 -16.85
C THR A 124 -3.31 -7.83 -16.62
N ASP A 125 -4.08 -7.95 -17.70
CA ASP A 125 -5.52 -8.24 -17.56
C ASP A 125 -5.75 -9.57 -16.83
N GLU A 126 -4.89 -10.60 -17.08
CA GLU A 126 -4.97 -11.90 -16.40
C GLU A 126 -4.64 -11.81 -14.90
N LEU A 127 -3.62 -11.00 -14.54
CA LEU A 127 -3.24 -10.79 -13.14
C LEU A 127 -4.31 -10.00 -12.40
N ALA A 128 -4.90 -8.99 -13.05
CA ALA A 128 -6.00 -8.23 -12.50
C ALA A 128 -7.22 -9.12 -12.20
N ASP A 129 -7.60 -10.01 -13.12
CA ASP A 129 -8.68 -10.98 -12.92
C ASP A 129 -8.37 -11.94 -11.77
N MET A 130 -7.13 -12.40 -11.66
CA MET A 130 -6.68 -13.23 -10.54
C MET A 130 -6.81 -12.48 -9.20
N LEU A 131 -6.36 -11.21 -9.15
CA LEU A 131 -6.44 -10.38 -7.95
C LEU A 131 -7.91 -10.12 -7.54
N ARG A 132 -8.79 -9.79 -8.50
CA ARG A 132 -10.24 -9.59 -8.24
C ARG A 132 -10.88 -10.83 -7.62
N GLY A 133 -10.46 -12.02 -8.04
CA GLY A 133 -10.92 -13.28 -7.44
C GLY A 133 -10.44 -13.54 -6.01
N ARG A 134 -9.56 -12.70 -5.44
CA ARG A 134 -9.03 -12.88 -4.07
C ARG A 134 -9.81 -12.13 -3.00
N ASN A 135 -10.78 -11.31 -3.37
CA ASN A 135 -11.62 -10.53 -2.44
C ASN A 135 -10.79 -9.70 -1.43
N LEU A 136 -9.81 -8.97 -1.93
CA LEU A 136 -8.82 -8.28 -1.10
C LEU A 136 -9.41 -7.13 -0.27
N LYS A 137 -10.56 -6.60 -0.66
CA LYS A 137 -11.33 -5.63 0.15
C LYS A 137 -11.75 -6.19 1.51
N MET A 138 -11.85 -7.52 1.66
CA MET A 138 -12.10 -8.13 2.97
C MET A 138 -10.97 -7.91 3.97
N LEU A 139 -9.72 -7.74 3.50
CA LEU A 139 -8.56 -7.49 4.35
C LEU A 139 -8.54 -6.05 4.86
N ASN A 140 -8.93 -5.10 4.01
CA ASN A 140 -8.97 -3.70 4.37
C ASN A 140 -10.03 -2.96 3.53
N ARG A 141 -11.22 -2.80 4.09
CA ARG A 141 -12.35 -2.13 3.43
C ARG A 141 -12.19 -0.62 3.29
N GLN A 142 -11.34 -0.03 4.13
CA GLN A 142 -11.13 1.43 4.14
C GLN A 142 -10.05 1.86 3.17
N ALA A 143 -9.13 0.97 2.82
CA ALA A 143 -8.07 1.29 1.88
C ALA A 143 -8.62 1.59 0.48
N GLN A 144 -8.08 2.62 -0.13
CA GLN A 144 -8.19 2.79 -1.58
C GLN A 144 -7.28 1.76 -2.25
N MET A 145 -7.79 1.01 -3.20
CA MET A 145 -7.01 -0.02 -3.89
C MET A 145 -7.03 0.22 -5.39
N TYR A 146 -5.87 0.06 -6.02
CA TYR A 146 -5.69 0.33 -7.45
C TYR A 146 -4.91 -0.78 -8.12
N LEU A 147 -5.23 -1.01 -9.41
CA LEU A 147 -4.49 -1.86 -10.33
C LEU A 147 -3.72 -0.95 -11.29
N GLU A 148 -2.41 -1.01 -11.25
CA GLU A 148 -1.54 -0.23 -12.13
C GLU A 148 -0.92 -1.15 -13.17
N TYR A 149 -1.20 -0.87 -14.45
CA TYR A 149 -0.73 -1.67 -15.58
C TYR A 149 0.56 -1.09 -16.19
N ASN A 150 0.63 0.24 -16.23
CA ASN A 150 1.77 1.03 -16.67
C ASN A 150 1.55 2.50 -16.28
N GLU A 151 2.47 3.39 -16.65
CA GLU A 151 2.40 4.83 -16.34
C GLU A 151 1.11 5.53 -16.83
N GLU A 152 0.44 4.97 -17.84
CA GLU A 152 -0.74 5.59 -18.47
C GLU A 152 -2.07 4.94 -18.03
N ARG A 153 -2.03 3.73 -17.47
CA ARG A 153 -3.24 2.96 -17.11
C ARG A 153 -3.23 2.54 -15.66
N MET A 154 -4.10 3.16 -14.88
CA MET A 154 -4.43 2.79 -13.51
C MET A 154 -5.95 2.69 -13.38
N GLU A 155 -6.43 1.64 -12.74
CA GLU A 155 -7.86 1.39 -12.52
C GLU A 155 -8.11 1.19 -11.03
N GLU A 156 -9.28 1.60 -10.54
CA GLU A 156 -9.70 1.26 -9.19
C GLU A 156 -9.95 -0.26 -9.11
N TYR A 157 -9.41 -0.88 -8.05
CA TYR A 157 -9.65 -2.29 -7.78
C TYR A 157 -11.07 -2.51 -7.29
N ASP A 158 -11.73 -3.49 -7.87
CA ASP A 158 -12.97 -4.07 -7.37
C ASP A 158 -12.79 -5.58 -7.12
N ASP A 159 -13.58 -6.16 -6.23
CA ASP A 159 -13.53 -7.60 -5.92
C ASP A 159 -14.16 -8.48 -7.03
N GLY A 160 -14.50 -7.87 -8.17
CA GLY A 160 -15.09 -8.58 -9.30
C GLY A 160 -16.51 -9.10 -9.02
N THR A 161 -16.88 -10.15 -9.76
CA THR A 161 -18.21 -10.78 -9.59
C THR A 161 -18.17 -11.65 -8.34
N PRO A 162 -19.16 -11.53 -7.44
CA PRO A 162 -19.27 -12.42 -6.30
C PRO A 162 -19.26 -13.90 -6.72
N PRO A 163 -18.69 -14.82 -5.92
CA PRO A 163 -18.59 -16.24 -6.24
C PRO A 163 -19.94 -16.96 -6.22
N PHE A 164 -21.02 -16.28 -5.88
CA PHE A 164 -22.37 -16.82 -5.78
C PHE A 164 -23.33 -16.16 -6.78
N ASP A 165 -24.37 -16.90 -7.20
CA ASP A 165 -25.31 -16.49 -8.26
C ASP A 165 -26.40 -15.55 -7.71
N LEU A 166 -26.22 -14.24 -7.93
CA LEU A 166 -27.20 -13.21 -7.59
C LEU A 166 -28.47 -13.20 -8.48
N SER A 167 -28.53 -13.96 -9.56
CA SER A 167 -29.70 -14.03 -10.40
C SER A 167 -30.83 -14.88 -9.80
N LYS A 168 -30.50 -15.77 -8.87
CA LYS A 168 -31.48 -16.66 -8.22
C LYS A 168 -32.28 -15.90 -7.14
N PRO A 169 -33.55 -16.25 -6.93
CA PRO A 169 -34.39 -15.67 -5.90
C PRO A 169 -33.96 -16.04 -4.47
N THR A 170 -33.23 -17.14 -4.33
CA THR A 170 -32.65 -17.62 -3.05
C THR A 170 -31.15 -17.77 -3.26
N LEU A 171 -30.38 -17.15 -2.37
CA LEU A 171 -28.93 -17.21 -2.40
C LEU A 171 -28.46 -18.50 -1.71
N GLU A 172 -27.69 -19.30 -2.42
CA GLU A 172 -27.00 -20.48 -1.88
C GLU A 172 -25.54 -20.10 -1.66
N LEU A 173 -25.08 -20.16 -0.42
CA LEU A 173 -23.72 -19.82 -0.02
C LEU A 173 -23.01 -21.08 0.49
N SER A 174 -21.77 -21.25 0.09
CA SER A 174 -20.86 -22.16 0.79
C SER A 174 -20.35 -21.50 2.08
N ASP A 175 -19.79 -22.31 3.00
CA ASP A 175 -19.16 -21.79 4.21
C ASP A 175 -18.00 -20.84 3.87
N GLU A 176 -17.30 -21.08 2.76
CA GLU A 176 -16.18 -20.27 2.26
C GLU A 176 -16.65 -18.92 1.72
N ASP A 177 -17.83 -18.88 1.08
CA ASP A 177 -18.40 -17.69 0.46
C ASP A 177 -19.12 -16.77 1.46
N TYR A 178 -19.42 -17.27 2.67
CA TYR A 178 -20.19 -16.52 3.66
C TYR A 178 -19.54 -15.18 4.02
N GLY A 179 -18.22 -15.16 4.19
CA GLY A 179 -17.48 -13.95 4.49
C GLY A 179 -17.57 -12.90 3.37
N VAL A 180 -17.40 -13.36 2.12
CA VAL A 180 -17.52 -12.53 0.91
C VAL A 180 -18.92 -11.95 0.80
N TRP A 181 -19.94 -12.79 0.96
CA TRP A 181 -21.34 -12.37 0.96
C TRP A 181 -21.63 -11.33 2.03
N TYR A 182 -21.19 -11.55 3.26
CA TYR A 182 -21.44 -10.62 4.38
C TYR A 182 -20.87 -9.23 4.08
N VAL A 183 -19.66 -9.18 3.54
CA VAL A 183 -19.01 -7.92 3.18
C VAL A 183 -19.75 -7.24 2.02
N ASP A 184 -20.05 -7.97 0.93
CA ASP A 184 -20.73 -7.38 -0.22
C ASP A 184 -22.16 -6.90 0.12
N VAL A 185 -22.88 -7.59 1.00
CA VAL A 185 -24.19 -7.12 1.52
C VAL A 185 -24.06 -5.79 2.26
N MET A 186 -23.01 -5.63 3.05
CA MET A 186 -22.80 -4.38 3.82
C MET A 186 -22.43 -3.22 2.90
N ASP A 187 -21.70 -3.47 1.83
CA ASP A 187 -21.27 -2.42 0.89
C ASP A 187 -22.32 -2.12 -0.19
N ASN A 188 -23.07 -3.14 -0.60
CA ASN A 188 -24.03 -3.08 -1.70
C ASN A 188 -25.41 -3.64 -1.30
N PRO A 189 -26.07 -3.11 -0.26
CA PRO A 189 -27.33 -3.68 0.25
C PRO A 189 -28.44 -3.78 -0.79
N ASP A 190 -28.46 -2.87 -1.76
CA ASP A 190 -29.46 -2.85 -2.82
C ASP A 190 -29.40 -4.07 -3.76
N ARG A 191 -28.22 -4.70 -3.92
CA ARG A 191 -28.04 -5.93 -4.70
C ARG A 191 -28.81 -7.13 -4.11
N TYR A 192 -29.12 -7.06 -2.81
CA TYR A 192 -29.68 -8.18 -2.03
C TYR A 192 -31.13 -7.98 -1.62
N GLN A 193 -31.77 -6.91 -2.09
CA GLN A 193 -33.17 -6.67 -1.78
C GLN A 193 -34.05 -7.78 -2.36
N GLY A 194 -34.75 -8.51 -1.48
CA GLY A 194 -35.64 -9.61 -1.86
C GLY A 194 -34.96 -10.96 -2.08
N LYS A 195 -33.73 -11.12 -1.61
CA LYS A 195 -32.95 -12.39 -1.65
C LYS A 195 -33.02 -13.10 -0.30
#